data_509da91c2ba7bb95bddf3cad982a5586
#
_entry.id   509da91c2ba7bb95bddf3cad982a5586
#
_cell.length_a   1.000
_cell.length_b   1.000
_cell.length_c   1.000
_cell.angle_alpha   90.00
_cell.angle_beta   90.00
_cell.angle_gamma   90.00
#
_symmetry.space_group_name_H-M   'P 1'
#
loop_
_entity.id
_entity.type
_entity.pdbx_description
1 polymer ?
#
loop_
_entity_poly.entity_id
_entity_poly.type
_entity_poly.pdbx_seq_one_letter_code
_entity_poly.pdbx_strand_id
1 'polypeptide(L)'
;NLAYSVDCCHDGQEALDLLGVEVFDLVVLDLNLPRIDGMTVLRELRKTDCETKVLILSARGGVSDKVAGLDAGANDYLTKPFHLDELAARIRSLTLRRFTQSDIVLTCGKLRFDTKARIASVDSEALSLTRKETGILEYLMFNQGRPVSQEELIEHVWDSSVNSFSNATRVHI
;
A
#
# COMPACT_ATOMS: atom_id res chain seq x y z
N ASN A 1 -11.43 -5.30 -10.09
CA ASN A 1 -11.98 -4.17 -9.34
C ASN A 1 -11.25 -4.08 -8.00
N LEU A 2 -10.19 -3.28 -7.95
CA LEU A 2 -9.58 -2.90 -6.68
C LEU A 2 -10.52 -1.85 -6.05
N ALA A 3 -11.09 -2.15 -4.88
CA ALA A 3 -12.04 -1.26 -4.21
C ALA A 3 -11.25 -0.17 -3.44
N TYR A 4 -10.69 0.82 -4.17
CA TYR A 4 -10.13 2.04 -3.58
C TYR A 4 -11.21 3.11 -3.51
N SER A 5 -11.26 3.87 -2.41
CA SER A 5 -11.89 5.18 -2.39
C SER A 5 -10.92 6.16 -3.05
N VAL A 6 -11.37 6.93 -4.02
CA VAL A 6 -10.51 7.81 -4.82
C VAL A 6 -11.09 9.21 -4.88
N ASP A 7 -10.32 10.18 -4.43
CA ASP A 7 -10.58 11.60 -4.61
C ASP A 7 -9.67 12.16 -5.70
N CYS A 8 -10.20 13.06 -6.52
CA CYS A 8 -9.48 13.61 -7.65
C CYS A 8 -9.37 15.14 -7.53
N CYS A 9 -8.15 15.65 -7.69
CA CYS A 9 -7.86 17.09 -7.78
C CYS A 9 -7.38 17.44 -9.18
N HIS A 10 -7.73 18.62 -9.65
CA HIS A 10 -7.41 19.09 -11.01
C HIS A 10 -6.25 20.07 -11.07
N ASP A 11 -5.81 20.59 -9.93
CA ASP A 11 -4.63 21.45 -9.82
C ASP A 11 -3.90 21.28 -8.48
N GLY A 12 -2.69 21.84 -8.40
CA GLY A 12 -1.84 21.65 -7.22
C GLY A 12 -2.33 22.41 -5.97
N GLN A 13 -3.11 23.50 -6.11
CA GLN A 13 -3.68 24.18 -4.95
C GLN A 13 -4.80 23.36 -4.32
N GLU A 14 -5.71 22.85 -5.14
CA GLU A 14 -6.78 21.95 -4.70
C GLU A 14 -6.21 20.70 -4.00
N ALA A 15 -5.11 20.14 -4.54
CA ALA A 15 -4.42 19.02 -3.94
C ALA A 15 -3.85 19.37 -2.56
N LEU A 16 -3.22 20.53 -2.37
CA LEU A 16 -2.70 20.98 -1.08
C LEU A 16 -3.81 21.24 -0.06
N ASP A 17 -4.91 21.86 -0.50
CA ASP A 17 -6.05 22.15 0.37
C ASP A 17 -6.66 20.82 0.90
N LEU A 18 -6.81 19.81 0.03
CA LEU A 18 -7.34 18.50 0.40
C LEU A 18 -6.38 17.73 1.30
N LEU A 19 -5.08 17.70 0.98
CA LEU A 19 -4.04 17.06 1.79
C LEU A 19 -3.87 17.73 3.17
N GLY A 20 -4.30 18.97 3.33
CA GLY A 20 -4.29 19.67 4.60
C GLY A 20 -5.41 19.28 5.55
N VAL A 21 -6.48 18.66 5.08
CA VAL A 21 -7.68 18.31 5.86
C VAL A 21 -7.94 16.81 5.94
N GLU A 22 -7.42 16.02 5.00
CA GLU A 22 -7.66 14.58 4.92
C GLU A 22 -6.35 13.80 4.87
N VAL A 23 -6.39 12.57 5.39
CA VAL A 23 -5.26 11.63 5.39
C VAL A 23 -5.48 10.57 4.33
N PHE A 24 -4.49 10.37 3.48
CA PHE A 24 -4.52 9.40 2.40
C PHE A 24 -3.49 8.28 2.59
N ASP A 25 -3.82 7.09 2.13
CA ASP A 25 -2.88 5.96 2.10
C ASP A 25 -1.84 6.14 1.01
N LEU A 26 -2.25 6.70 -0.12
CA LEU A 26 -1.44 6.92 -1.30
C LEU A 26 -1.92 8.15 -2.06
N VAL A 27 -0.97 8.96 -2.51
CA VAL A 27 -1.18 10.03 -3.48
C VAL A 27 -0.54 9.62 -4.80
N VAL A 28 -1.31 9.65 -5.89
CA VAL A 28 -0.80 9.52 -7.26
C VAL A 28 -0.69 10.92 -7.83
N LEU A 29 0.54 11.40 -8.01
CA LEU A 29 0.85 12.81 -8.25
C LEU A 29 1.42 13.04 -9.65
N ASP A 30 0.69 13.78 -10.48
CA ASP A 30 1.26 14.31 -11.73
C ASP A 30 2.16 15.52 -11.43
N LEU A 31 3.32 15.58 -12.06
CA LEU A 31 4.20 16.74 -11.92
C LEU A 31 3.72 17.96 -12.72
N ASN A 32 2.99 17.74 -13.81
CA ASN A 32 2.51 18.81 -14.68
C ASN A 32 1.10 19.27 -14.27
N LEU A 33 0.96 19.76 -13.05
CA LEU A 33 -0.30 20.32 -12.56
C LEU A 33 -0.36 21.83 -12.87
N PRO A 34 -1.57 22.36 -13.14
CA PRO A 34 -1.80 23.81 -13.19
C PRO A 34 -1.62 24.45 -11.82
N ARG A 35 -1.44 25.78 -11.80
CA ARG A 35 -1.25 26.64 -10.63
C ARG A 35 0.03 26.32 -9.85
N ILE A 36 0.03 25.21 -9.11
CA ILE A 36 1.16 24.74 -8.33
C ILE A 36 1.62 23.42 -8.93
N ASP A 37 2.90 23.33 -9.32
CA ASP A 37 3.47 22.13 -9.89
C ASP A 37 3.57 20.98 -8.86
N GLY A 38 3.54 19.74 -9.35
CA GLY A 38 3.51 18.57 -8.46
C GLY A 38 4.76 18.40 -7.59
N MET A 39 5.93 18.88 -8.00
CA MET A 39 7.13 18.86 -7.16
C MET A 39 7.00 19.79 -5.96
N THR A 40 6.34 20.93 -6.15
CA THR A 40 6.02 21.86 -5.06
C THR A 40 4.99 21.23 -4.13
N VAL A 41 3.93 20.60 -4.66
CA VAL A 41 2.94 19.86 -3.85
C VAL A 41 3.63 18.79 -3.01
N LEU A 42 4.53 18.00 -3.57
CA LEU A 42 5.29 16.99 -2.84
C LEU A 42 6.12 17.59 -1.69
N ARG A 43 6.85 18.66 -1.97
CA ARG A 43 7.68 19.31 -0.94
C ARG A 43 6.85 19.90 0.18
N GLU A 44 5.72 20.53 -0.12
CA GLU A 44 4.82 21.05 0.92
C GLU A 44 4.21 19.92 1.75
N LEU A 45 3.75 18.84 1.12
CA LEU A 45 3.26 17.64 1.83
C LEU A 45 4.31 17.11 2.81
N ARG A 46 5.56 16.97 2.37
CA ARG A 46 6.64 16.41 3.18
C ARG A 46 7.07 17.28 4.37
N LYS A 47 6.66 18.54 4.43
CA LYS A 47 6.87 19.39 5.63
C LYS A 47 5.99 18.97 6.81
N THR A 48 4.83 18.39 6.54
CA THR A 48 3.82 18.07 7.54
C THR A 48 3.51 16.58 7.63
N ASP A 49 3.70 15.82 6.54
CA ASP A 49 3.39 14.41 6.44
C ASP A 49 4.51 13.65 5.72
N CYS A 50 5.18 12.76 6.46
CA CYS A 50 6.19 11.83 5.96
C CYS A 50 5.65 10.42 5.72
N GLU A 51 4.41 10.13 6.14
CA GLU A 51 3.84 8.78 6.15
C GLU A 51 3.06 8.45 4.86
N THR A 52 2.27 9.40 4.36
CA THR A 52 1.51 9.22 3.12
C THR A 52 2.43 8.83 1.97
N LYS A 53 2.12 7.71 1.31
CA LYS A 53 2.90 7.25 0.16
C LYS A 53 2.61 8.15 -1.05
N VAL A 54 3.65 8.45 -1.83
CA VAL A 54 3.52 9.25 -3.06
C VAL A 54 4.12 8.50 -4.24
N LEU A 55 3.30 8.26 -5.26
CA LEU A 55 3.70 7.76 -6.57
C LEU A 55 3.66 8.92 -7.57
N ILE A 56 4.81 9.31 -8.09
CA ILE A 56 4.89 10.34 -9.13
C ILE A 56 4.52 9.74 -10.49
N LEU A 57 3.66 10.45 -11.24
CA LEU A 57 3.43 10.23 -12.66
C LEU A 57 4.03 11.39 -13.46
N SER A 58 4.91 11.14 -14.43
CA SER A 58 5.52 12.23 -15.21
C SER A 58 5.92 11.82 -16.62
N ALA A 59 5.85 12.77 -17.57
CA ALA A 59 6.44 12.62 -18.89
C ALA A 59 7.98 12.74 -18.88
N ARG A 60 8.57 13.22 -17.78
CA ARG A 60 10.02 13.34 -17.61
C ARG A 60 10.61 11.99 -17.23
N GLY A 61 11.33 11.36 -18.18
CA GLY A 61 11.87 10.00 -18.00
C GLY A 61 13.36 9.96 -17.68
N GLY A 62 14.01 11.11 -17.54
CA GLY A 62 15.45 11.23 -17.25
C GLY A 62 15.81 10.63 -15.89
N VAL A 63 17.00 10.05 -15.77
CA VAL A 63 17.49 9.51 -14.48
C VAL A 63 17.54 10.61 -13.42
N SER A 64 17.99 11.81 -13.79
CA SER A 64 18.05 12.98 -12.91
C SER A 64 16.67 13.39 -12.37
N ASP A 65 15.63 13.33 -13.22
CA ASP A 65 14.26 13.66 -12.79
C ASP A 65 13.71 12.63 -11.79
N LYS A 66 13.98 11.35 -12.04
CA LYS A 66 13.57 10.27 -11.14
C LYS A 66 14.26 10.40 -9.78
N VAL A 67 15.59 10.63 -9.79
CA VAL A 67 16.36 10.84 -8.57
C VAL A 67 15.83 12.04 -7.79
N ALA A 68 15.63 13.17 -8.47
CA ALA A 68 15.11 14.38 -7.83
C ALA A 68 13.70 14.17 -7.22
N GLY A 69 12.83 13.41 -7.87
CA GLY A 69 11.50 13.06 -7.33
C GLY A 69 11.59 12.16 -6.08
N LEU A 70 12.44 11.14 -6.11
CA LEU A 70 12.65 10.23 -4.98
C LEU A 70 13.33 10.95 -3.80
N ASP A 71 14.35 11.76 -4.07
CA ASP A 71 15.05 12.57 -3.05
C ASP A 71 14.13 13.62 -2.40
N ALA A 72 13.14 14.11 -3.14
CA ALA A 72 12.11 14.99 -2.61
C ALA A 72 11.08 14.28 -1.72
N GLY A 73 11.18 12.96 -1.57
CA GLY A 73 10.35 12.15 -0.67
C GLY A 73 9.22 11.36 -1.36
N ALA A 74 9.25 11.22 -2.69
CA ALA A 74 8.37 10.25 -3.36
C ALA A 74 8.79 8.81 -3.04
N ASN A 75 7.81 7.91 -3.00
CA ASN A 75 8.06 6.49 -2.72
C ASN A 75 8.30 5.68 -3.99
N ASP A 76 7.78 6.15 -5.13
CA ASP A 76 8.00 5.55 -6.43
C ASP A 76 7.78 6.57 -7.55
N TYR A 77 8.21 6.23 -8.77
CA TYR A 77 8.17 7.11 -9.93
C TYR A 77 7.82 6.30 -11.19
N LEU A 78 6.76 6.70 -11.89
CA LEU A 78 6.29 6.05 -13.11
C LEU A 78 6.26 7.04 -14.27
N THR A 79 6.93 6.68 -15.37
CA THR A 79 7.03 7.55 -16.56
C THR A 79 5.86 7.33 -17.51
N LYS A 80 5.33 8.42 -18.05
CA LYS A 80 4.35 8.41 -19.15
C LYS A 80 5.06 8.25 -20.49
N PRO A 81 4.50 7.42 -21.42
CA PRO A 81 3.30 6.60 -21.29
C PRO A 81 3.56 5.33 -20.46
N PHE A 82 2.55 4.86 -19.73
CA PHE A 82 2.61 3.63 -18.92
C PHE A 82 1.40 2.73 -19.20
N HIS A 83 1.53 1.46 -18.88
CA HIS A 83 0.42 0.51 -18.89
C HIS A 83 -0.36 0.59 -17.57
N LEU A 84 -1.70 0.46 -17.65
CA LEU A 84 -2.55 0.49 -16.44
C LEU A 84 -2.21 -0.63 -15.46
N ASP A 85 -1.80 -1.80 -15.95
CA ASP A 85 -1.37 -2.92 -15.12
C ASP A 85 -0.11 -2.58 -14.31
N GLU A 86 0.82 -1.82 -14.90
CA GLU A 86 2.02 -1.33 -14.18
C GLU A 86 1.64 -0.34 -13.08
N LEU A 87 0.77 0.62 -13.39
CA LEU A 87 0.26 1.57 -12.40
C LEU A 87 -0.44 0.83 -11.25
N ALA A 88 -1.33 -0.11 -11.56
CA ALA A 88 -2.04 -0.92 -10.58
C ALA A 88 -1.09 -1.75 -9.70
N ALA A 89 -0.04 -2.35 -10.29
CA ALA A 89 0.96 -3.11 -9.54
C ALA A 89 1.76 -2.23 -8.56
N ARG A 90 2.13 -1.00 -8.97
CA ARG A 90 2.84 -0.04 -8.11
C ARG A 90 1.96 0.47 -6.98
N ILE A 91 0.69 0.80 -7.26
CA ILE A 91 -0.30 1.18 -6.25
C ILE A 91 -0.41 0.08 -5.20
N ARG A 92 -0.63 -1.18 -5.62
CA ARG A 92 -0.67 -2.33 -4.70
C ARG A 92 0.60 -2.42 -3.86
N SER A 93 1.77 -2.34 -4.47
CA SER A 93 3.04 -2.43 -3.76
C SER A 93 3.22 -1.34 -2.70
N LEU A 94 2.76 -0.13 -2.98
CA LEU A 94 2.87 1.01 -2.05
C LEU A 94 1.84 0.94 -0.92
N THR A 95 0.61 0.52 -1.21
CA THR A 95 -0.45 0.41 -0.21
C THR A 95 -0.28 -0.83 0.68
N LEU A 96 0.22 -1.94 0.15
CA LEU A 96 0.52 -3.15 0.93
C LEU A 96 1.59 -2.93 2.01
N ARG A 97 2.55 -2.03 1.78
CA ARG A 97 3.65 -1.78 2.74
C ARG A 97 3.22 -1.09 4.04
N ARG A 98 2.03 -0.51 4.13
CA ARG A 98 1.52 0.02 5.40
C ARG A 98 1.36 -1.06 6.47
N PHE A 99 1.10 -2.30 6.06
CA PHE A 99 0.90 -3.43 6.97
C PHE A 99 2.19 -4.07 7.50
N THR A 100 3.37 -3.67 6.98
CA THR A 100 4.66 -4.30 7.36
C THR A 100 5.58 -3.41 8.20
N GLN A 101 5.20 -2.18 8.52
CA GLN A 101 6.13 -1.20 9.11
C GLN A 101 5.80 -0.70 10.52
N SER A 102 4.74 -1.17 11.16
CA SER A 102 4.52 -0.91 12.60
C SER A 102 4.77 -2.19 13.40
N ASP A 103 5.59 -2.09 14.44
CA ASP A 103 5.73 -3.10 15.50
C ASP A 103 4.37 -3.23 16.25
N ILE A 104 3.32 -3.68 15.53
CA ILE A 104 1.96 -3.74 16.04
C ILE A 104 1.67 -5.17 16.47
N VAL A 105 1.17 -5.30 17.68
CA VAL A 105 0.52 -6.54 18.11
C VAL A 105 -0.96 -6.43 17.75
N LEU A 106 -1.37 -7.15 16.73
CA LEU A 106 -2.78 -7.27 16.36
C LEU A 106 -3.49 -8.15 17.38
N THR A 107 -4.75 -7.82 17.72
CA THR A 107 -5.54 -8.60 18.66
C THR A 107 -6.94 -8.85 18.12
N CYS A 108 -7.43 -10.07 18.30
CA CYS A 108 -8.80 -10.47 17.99
C CYS A 108 -9.29 -11.44 19.06
N GLY A 109 -10.07 -10.94 20.03
CA GLY A 109 -10.42 -11.71 21.22
C GLY A 109 -9.16 -12.10 22.00
N LYS A 110 -8.93 -13.42 22.14
CA LYS A 110 -7.73 -13.97 22.82
C LYS A 110 -6.54 -14.15 21.89
N LEU A 111 -6.74 -14.07 20.59
CA LEU A 111 -5.69 -14.22 19.58
C LEU A 111 -4.87 -12.93 19.52
N ARG A 112 -3.55 -13.07 19.55
CA ARG A 112 -2.56 -11.99 19.38
C ARG A 112 -1.60 -12.37 18.27
N PHE A 113 -1.22 -11.42 17.45
CA PHE A 113 -0.25 -11.61 16.39
C PHE A 113 0.79 -10.49 16.44
N ASP A 114 2.03 -10.86 16.74
CA ASP A 114 3.18 -9.95 16.67
C ASP A 114 3.63 -9.86 15.22
N THR A 115 3.43 -8.71 14.59
CA THR A 115 3.76 -8.51 13.16
C THR A 115 5.26 -8.49 12.90
N LYS A 116 6.07 -8.13 13.90
CA LYS A 116 7.54 -8.11 13.80
C LYS A 116 8.14 -9.50 13.94
N ALA A 117 7.75 -10.21 14.98
CA ALA A 117 8.20 -11.59 15.21
C ALA A 117 7.50 -12.58 14.28
N ARG A 118 6.35 -12.19 13.68
CA ARG A 118 5.45 -13.05 12.91
C ARG A 118 5.01 -14.28 13.71
N ILE A 119 4.68 -14.06 14.98
CA ILE A 119 4.24 -15.09 15.91
C ILE A 119 2.80 -14.82 16.32
N ALA A 120 1.95 -15.83 16.15
CA ALA A 120 0.60 -15.85 16.71
C ALA A 120 0.60 -16.51 18.08
N SER A 121 -0.25 -16.04 18.99
CA SER A 121 -0.47 -16.65 20.31
C SER A 121 -1.93 -16.55 20.74
N VAL A 122 -2.38 -17.53 21.52
CA VAL A 122 -3.69 -17.54 22.19
C VAL A 122 -3.45 -17.76 23.68
N ASP A 123 -4.02 -16.91 24.52
CA ASP A 123 -3.82 -16.93 25.98
C ASP A 123 -2.32 -16.99 26.38
N SER A 124 -1.46 -16.31 25.61
CA SER A 124 0.01 -16.26 25.76
C SER A 124 0.77 -17.53 25.32
N GLU A 125 0.10 -18.55 24.82
CA GLU A 125 0.73 -19.72 24.21
C GLU A 125 0.94 -19.50 22.71
N ALA A 126 2.18 -19.67 22.24
CA ALA A 126 2.51 -19.49 20.82
C ALA A 126 1.90 -20.60 19.96
N LEU A 127 1.31 -20.21 18.83
CA LEU A 127 0.79 -21.16 17.84
C LEU A 127 1.91 -21.59 16.88
N SER A 128 1.97 -22.89 16.62
CA SER A 128 2.87 -23.44 15.60
C SER A 128 2.19 -23.39 14.24
N LEU A 129 2.45 -22.32 13.48
CA LEU A 129 1.89 -22.11 12.14
C LEU A 129 2.98 -22.25 11.08
N THR A 130 2.61 -22.79 9.92
CA THR A 130 3.46 -22.76 8.74
C THR A 130 3.58 -21.31 8.22
N ARG A 131 4.56 -21.06 7.36
CA ARG A 131 4.74 -19.73 6.75
C ARG A 131 3.48 -19.22 6.01
N LYS A 132 2.75 -20.12 5.35
CA LYS A 132 1.51 -19.78 4.64
C LYS A 132 0.36 -19.48 5.59
N GLU A 133 0.18 -20.30 6.62
CA GLU A 133 -0.84 -20.07 7.65
C GLU A 133 -0.59 -18.76 8.39
N THR A 134 0.66 -18.46 8.71
CA THR A 134 1.06 -17.18 9.30
C THR A 134 0.67 -16.01 8.39
N GLY A 135 0.92 -16.11 7.07
CA GLY A 135 0.56 -15.06 6.11
C GLY A 135 -0.96 -14.89 5.97
N ILE A 136 -1.72 -15.98 5.95
CA ILE A 136 -3.19 -15.93 5.93
C ILE A 136 -3.72 -15.25 7.19
N LEU A 137 -3.24 -15.70 8.36
CA LEU A 137 -3.66 -15.17 9.65
C LEU A 137 -3.35 -13.66 9.75
N GLU A 138 -2.14 -13.26 9.41
CA GLU A 138 -1.71 -11.88 9.37
C GLU A 138 -2.65 -11.04 8.51
N TYR A 139 -2.94 -11.49 7.29
CA TYR A 139 -3.83 -10.80 6.37
C TYR A 139 -5.26 -10.67 6.90
N LEU A 140 -5.82 -11.73 7.47
CA LEU A 140 -7.16 -11.72 8.06
C LEU A 140 -7.23 -10.80 9.28
N MET A 141 -6.20 -10.78 10.11
CA MET A 141 -6.15 -9.90 11.29
C MET A 141 -6.01 -8.43 10.93
N PHE A 142 -5.34 -8.08 9.84
CA PHE A 142 -5.33 -6.71 9.32
C PHE A 142 -6.67 -6.28 8.73
N ASN A 143 -7.47 -7.22 8.24
CA ASN A 143 -8.75 -6.97 7.60
C ASN A 143 -9.94 -7.31 8.50
N GLN A 144 -9.80 -7.19 9.82
CA GLN A 144 -10.90 -7.44 10.76
C GLN A 144 -12.13 -6.59 10.42
N GLY A 145 -13.31 -7.21 10.51
CA GLY A 145 -14.58 -6.52 10.32
C GLY A 145 -15.08 -6.48 8.88
N ARG A 146 -14.31 -6.99 7.90
CA ARG A 146 -14.78 -7.17 6.52
C ARG A 146 -14.61 -8.61 6.03
N PRO A 147 -15.48 -9.09 5.13
CA PRO A 147 -15.26 -10.37 4.46
C PRO A 147 -14.04 -10.27 3.53
N VAL A 148 -13.24 -11.33 3.50
CA VAL A 148 -12.07 -11.49 2.62
C VAL A 148 -12.34 -12.65 1.69
N SER A 149 -12.21 -12.44 0.37
CA SER A 149 -12.42 -13.51 -0.61
C SER A 149 -11.21 -14.46 -0.70
N GLN A 150 -11.44 -15.64 -1.26
CA GLN A 150 -10.38 -16.61 -1.50
C GLN A 150 -9.36 -16.08 -2.53
N GLU A 151 -9.83 -15.39 -3.55
CA GLU A 151 -9.00 -14.77 -4.59
C GLU A 151 -8.07 -13.72 -3.98
N GLU A 152 -8.61 -12.90 -3.09
CA GLU A 152 -7.85 -11.88 -2.36
C GLU A 152 -6.76 -12.49 -1.47
N LEU A 153 -7.04 -13.58 -0.77
CA LEU A 153 -6.03 -14.32 0.00
C LEU A 153 -4.94 -14.93 -0.88
N ILE A 154 -5.32 -15.50 -2.03
CA ILE A 154 -4.35 -16.06 -2.96
C ILE A 154 -3.41 -14.98 -3.51
N GLU A 155 -3.95 -13.83 -3.90
CA GLU A 155 -3.16 -12.71 -4.43
C GLU A 155 -2.12 -12.20 -3.41
N HIS A 156 -2.48 -12.17 -2.11
CA HIS A 156 -1.64 -11.58 -1.07
C HIS A 156 -0.69 -12.55 -0.38
N VAL A 157 -1.05 -13.82 -0.27
CA VAL A 157 -0.28 -14.82 0.49
C VAL A 157 0.56 -15.72 -0.41
N TRP A 158 0.16 -15.89 -1.67
CA TRP A 158 0.91 -16.62 -2.69
C TRP A 158 1.40 -15.66 -3.77
N ASP A 159 2.65 -15.80 -4.14
CA ASP A 159 3.25 -15.05 -5.24
C ASP A 159 2.48 -15.28 -6.55
N SER A 160 2.44 -14.30 -7.44
CA SER A 160 1.67 -14.26 -8.69
C SER A 160 1.93 -15.44 -9.68
N SER A 161 2.83 -16.36 -9.32
CA SER A 161 3.09 -17.61 -10.08
C SER A 161 2.13 -18.75 -9.76
N VAL A 162 1.24 -18.61 -8.76
CA VAL A 162 0.33 -19.68 -8.37
C VAL A 162 -1.01 -19.50 -9.07
N ASN A 163 -1.34 -20.49 -9.88
CA ASN A 163 -2.58 -20.56 -10.65
C ASN A 163 -3.81 -20.43 -9.70
N SER A 164 -4.75 -19.54 -10.01
CA SER A 164 -5.97 -19.27 -9.24
C SER A 164 -6.87 -20.50 -8.95
N PHE A 165 -6.54 -21.64 -9.55
CA PHE A 165 -7.21 -22.95 -9.35
C PHE A 165 -6.56 -23.82 -8.27
N SER A 166 -5.57 -23.31 -7.52
CA SER A 166 -4.95 -24.08 -6.45
C SER A 166 -5.92 -24.29 -5.29
N ASN A 167 -6.18 -25.54 -4.93
CA ASN A 167 -6.95 -25.92 -3.74
C ASN A 167 -6.16 -25.69 -2.42
N ALA A 168 -4.94 -25.15 -2.50
CA ALA A 168 -4.07 -24.96 -1.33
C ALA A 168 -4.69 -24.02 -0.27
N THR A 169 -5.45 -23.02 -0.71
CA THR A 169 -6.13 -22.08 0.20
C THR A 169 -7.20 -22.77 1.04
N ARG A 170 -7.90 -23.79 0.48
CA ARG A 170 -8.94 -24.55 1.20
C ARG A 170 -8.39 -25.45 2.31
N VAL A 171 -7.13 -25.85 2.21
CA VAL A 171 -6.45 -26.69 3.21
C VAL A 171 -6.01 -25.85 4.42
N HIS A 172 -5.83 -24.55 4.24
CA HIS A 172 -5.26 -23.63 5.23
C HIS A 172 -6.29 -22.67 5.88
N ILE A 173 -7.57 -22.75 5.50
CA ILE A 173 -8.66 -21.96 6.12
C ILE A 173 -9.53 -22.88 7.01
#